data_8f91102e61ea9333803fa00b1d2d88d1
#
_entry.id   8f91102e61ea9333803fa00b1d2d88d1
#
_cell.length_a   1.000
_cell.length_b   1.000
_cell.length_c   1.000
_cell.angle_alpha   90.00
_cell.angle_beta   90.00
_cell.angle_gamma   90.00
#
_symmetry.space_group_name_H-M   'P 1'
#
loop_
_entity.id
_entity.type
_entity.pdbx_description
1 polymer ?
#
loop_
_entity_poly.entity_id
_entity_poly.type
_entity_poly.pdbx_seq_one_letter_code
_entity_poly.pdbx_strand_id
1 'polypeptide(L)'
;ILDRANPHGVHIGADSYVASGALILAHNYVYASHGETHIGERCFIGANAIIMCGVTIGDEVIVGAGAVVTKDVPSHSIIGGNPARIIRSNIRTKRFGQLVQ
;
A
#
# COMPACT_ATOMS: atom_id res chain seq x y z
N ILE A 1 3.80 -10.39 -0.23
CA ILE A 1 2.88 -11.53 -0.40
C ILE A 1 1.47 -11.00 -0.55
N LEU A 2 0.78 -11.45 -1.58
CA LEU A 2 -0.62 -11.11 -1.80
C LEU A 2 -1.52 -12.07 -1.04
N ASP A 3 -2.75 -11.63 -0.75
CA ASP A 3 -3.69 -12.43 0.02
C ASP A 3 -4.15 -13.66 -0.76
N ARG A 4 -3.91 -14.84 -0.23
CA ARG A 4 -4.31 -16.11 -0.85
C ARG A 4 -5.79 -16.40 -0.67
N ALA A 5 -6.44 -15.81 0.33
CA ALA A 5 -7.87 -16.02 0.57
C ALA A 5 -8.73 -15.30 -0.46
N ASN A 6 -8.22 -14.21 -1.02
CA ASN A 6 -8.92 -13.43 -2.04
C ASN A 6 -7.91 -12.82 -3.01
N PRO A 7 -7.23 -13.64 -3.82
CA PRO A 7 -6.16 -13.12 -4.69
C PRO A 7 -6.65 -12.15 -5.75
N HIS A 8 -7.92 -12.24 -6.15
CA HIS A 8 -8.49 -11.32 -7.13
C HIS A 8 -8.94 -10.00 -6.51
N GLY A 9 -8.87 -9.88 -5.18
CA GLY A 9 -9.23 -8.66 -4.47
C GLY A 9 -8.07 -7.68 -4.30
N VAL A 10 -6.88 -8.00 -4.81
CA VAL A 10 -5.71 -7.12 -4.74
C VAL A 10 -5.44 -6.55 -6.12
N HIS A 11 -5.45 -5.22 -6.22
CA HIS A 11 -5.23 -4.50 -7.46
C HIS A 11 -4.04 -3.56 -7.30
N ILE A 12 -3.03 -3.73 -8.14
CA ILE A 12 -1.80 -2.94 -8.08
C ILE A 12 -1.63 -2.22 -9.41
N GLY A 13 -1.53 -0.90 -9.33
CA GLY A 13 -1.39 -0.05 -10.51
C GLY A 13 -0.05 -0.21 -11.20
N ALA A 14 0.06 0.36 -12.40
CA ALA A 14 1.25 0.26 -13.23
C ALA A 14 2.47 0.92 -12.57
N ASP A 15 3.64 0.38 -12.84
CA ASP A 15 4.93 0.92 -12.40
C ASP A 15 5.06 1.05 -10.87
N SER A 16 4.30 0.24 -10.12
CA SER A 16 4.41 0.15 -8.67
C SER A 16 5.31 -1.01 -8.27
N TYR A 17 5.95 -0.89 -7.11
CA TYR A 17 6.86 -1.91 -6.60
C TYR A 17 6.44 -2.34 -5.19
N VAL A 18 6.35 -3.64 -4.99
CA VAL A 18 6.04 -4.23 -3.68
C VAL A 18 7.28 -4.95 -3.21
N ALA A 19 7.89 -4.43 -2.15
CA ALA A 19 9.15 -4.95 -1.64
C ALA A 19 8.96 -6.29 -0.90
N SER A 20 10.07 -6.96 -0.66
CA SER A 20 10.10 -8.27 -0.03
C SER A 20 9.42 -8.27 1.34
N GLY A 21 8.60 -9.28 1.59
CA GLY A 21 7.91 -9.46 2.86
C GLY A 21 6.68 -8.59 3.06
N ALA A 22 6.37 -7.68 2.14
CA ALA A 22 5.16 -6.89 2.25
C ALA A 22 3.92 -7.77 2.09
N LEU A 23 2.88 -7.45 2.85
CA LEU A 23 1.65 -8.23 2.90
C LEU A 23 0.50 -7.31 2.48
N ILE A 24 -0.19 -7.67 1.39
CA ILE A 24 -1.34 -6.92 0.92
C ILE A 24 -2.56 -7.81 1.06
N LEU A 25 -3.46 -7.43 1.95
CA LEU A 25 -4.58 -8.27 2.33
C LEU A 25 -5.86 -7.83 1.63
N ALA A 26 -6.67 -8.80 1.24
CA ALA A 26 -8.02 -8.57 0.73
C ALA A 26 -9.04 -9.38 1.52
N HIS A 27 -8.67 -9.81 2.73
CA HIS A 27 -9.53 -10.59 3.62
C HIS A 27 -9.33 -10.09 5.05
N ASN A 28 -10.43 -9.79 5.73
CA ASN A 28 -10.38 -9.43 7.14
C ASN A 28 -10.62 -10.67 7.98
N TYR A 29 -9.55 -11.21 8.55
CA TYR A 29 -9.62 -12.45 9.31
C TYR A 29 -10.39 -12.29 10.63
N VAL A 30 -10.47 -11.08 11.16
CA VAL A 30 -11.19 -10.81 12.41
C VAL A 30 -12.69 -10.90 12.18
N TYR A 31 -13.19 -10.34 11.08
CA TYR A 31 -14.61 -10.30 10.76
C TYR A 31 -15.02 -11.28 9.68
N ALA A 32 -14.09 -12.12 9.22
CA ALA A 32 -14.32 -13.09 8.15
C ALA A 32 -14.94 -12.45 6.90
N SER A 33 -14.52 -11.23 6.58
CA SER A 33 -15.01 -10.49 5.44
C SER A 33 -13.94 -10.36 4.37
N HIS A 34 -14.37 -10.10 3.14
CA HIS A 34 -13.50 -9.85 2.01
C HIS A 34 -13.70 -8.42 1.54
N GLY A 35 -12.65 -7.78 1.06
CA GLY A 35 -12.72 -6.46 0.49
C GLY A 35 -11.66 -6.31 -0.58
N GLU A 36 -11.91 -5.42 -1.54
CA GLU A 36 -10.93 -5.12 -2.56
C GLU A 36 -9.95 -4.08 -2.05
N THR A 37 -8.67 -4.37 -2.23
CA THR A 37 -7.57 -3.51 -1.80
C THR A 37 -6.88 -2.99 -3.05
N HIS A 38 -6.72 -1.68 -3.14
CA HIS A 38 -6.18 -1.03 -4.32
C HIS A 38 -4.91 -0.28 -4.00
N ILE A 39 -3.90 -0.45 -4.83
CA ILE A 39 -2.68 0.34 -4.81
C ILE A 39 -2.59 1.03 -6.16
N GLY A 40 -2.41 2.35 -6.14
CA GLY A 40 -2.36 3.15 -7.35
C GLY A 40 -1.08 2.94 -8.16
N GLU A 41 -0.82 3.86 -9.07
CA GLU A 41 0.33 3.81 -9.97
C GLU A 41 1.56 4.47 -9.35
N ARG A 42 2.75 4.00 -9.74
CA ARG A 42 4.03 4.56 -9.34
C ARG A 42 4.20 4.67 -7.84
N CYS A 43 3.73 3.63 -7.14
CA CYS A 43 3.85 3.50 -5.69
C CYS A 43 5.04 2.62 -5.31
N PHE A 44 5.56 2.83 -4.12
CA PHE A 44 6.53 1.94 -3.50
C PHE A 44 5.97 1.44 -2.17
N ILE A 45 5.84 0.14 -2.04
CA ILE A 45 5.40 -0.50 -0.80
C ILE A 45 6.63 -1.11 -0.14
N GLY A 46 7.03 -0.56 0.99
CA GLY A 46 8.27 -0.94 1.66
C GLY A 46 8.27 -2.35 2.22
N ALA A 47 9.46 -2.85 2.50
CA ALA A 47 9.65 -4.21 3.00
C ALA A 47 8.86 -4.43 4.29
N ASN A 48 8.20 -5.58 4.38
CA ASN A 48 7.44 -6.00 5.56
C ASN A 48 6.27 -5.07 5.93
N ALA A 49 5.86 -4.17 5.04
CA ALA A 49 4.66 -3.36 5.27
C ALA A 49 3.42 -4.25 5.19
N ILE A 50 2.39 -3.87 5.92
CA ILE A 50 1.10 -4.58 5.90
C ILE A 50 0.04 -3.60 5.44
N ILE A 51 -0.63 -3.92 4.35
CA ILE A 51 -1.76 -3.14 3.82
C ILE A 51 -3.02 -3.93 4.16
N MET A 52 -3.87 -3.36 5.01
CA MET A 52 -5.08 -4.04 5.47
C MET A 52 -6.12 -4.11 4.35
N CYS A 53 -7.02 -5.08 4.44
CA CYS A 53 -8.04 -5.28 3.42
C CYS A 53 -8.96 -4.06 3.30
N GLY A 54 -9.40 -3.77 2.08
CA GLY A 54 -10.30 -2.67 1.80
C GLY A 54 -9.65 -1.29 1.72
N VAL A 55 -8.34 -1.21 1.96
CA VAL A 55 -7.62 0.06 1.89
C VAL A 55 -7.37 0.44 0.44
N THR A 56 -7.58 1.71 0.12
CA THR A 56 -7.21 2.29 -1.17
C THR A 56 -6.02 3.21 -0.99
N ILE A 57 -4.92 2.88 -1.64
CA ILE A 57 -3.73 3.71 -1.69
C ILE A 57 -3.72 4.44 -3.02
N GLY A 58 -3.64 5.76 -2.97
CA GLY A 58 -3.63 6.60 -4.17
C GLY A 58 -2.38 6.41 -5.02
N ASP A 59 -2.21 7.28 -6.01
CA ASP A 59 -1.06 7.23 -6.91
C ASP A 59 0.16 7.92 -6.28
N GLU A 60 1.35 7.48 -6.67
CA GLU A 60 2.61 8.12 -6.25
C GLU A 60 2.73 8.19 -4.73
N VAL A 61 2.45 7.07 -4.07
CA VAL A 61 2.54 6.93 -2.61
C VAL A 61 3.74 6.06 -2.27
N ILE A 62 4.48 6.47 -1.24
CA ILE A 62 5.56 5.67 -0.67
C ILE A 62 5.13 5.21 0.71
N VAL A 63 5.09 3.89 0.90
CA VAL A 63 4.80 3.27 2.20
C VAL A 63 6.11 2.81 2.80
N GLY A 64 6.44 3.32 3.98
CA GLY A 64 7.67 2.97 4.66
C GLY A 64 7.75 1.50 5.06
N ALA A 65 8.96 1.00 5.20
CA ALA A 65 9.17 -0.38 5.64
C ALA A 65 8.53 -0.61 7.00
N GLY A 66 7.87 -1.76 7.17
CA GLY A 66 7.24 -2.14 8.42
C GLY A 66 5.96 -1.37 8.76
N ALA A 67 5.50 -0.48 7.91
CA ALA A 67 4.27 0.28 8.17
C ALA A 67 3.05 -0.62 8.17
N VAL A 68 2.06 -0.28 9.00
CA VAL A 68 0.77 -0.97 9.02
C VAL A 68 -0.30 0.02 8.59
N VAL A 69 -0.80 -0.16 7.36
CA VAL A 69 -1.73 0.78 6.73
C VAL A 69 -3.16 0.30 6.99
N THR A 70 -3.91 1.06 7.77
CA THR A 70 -5.25 0.71 8.20
C THR A 70 -6.35 1.59 7.60
N LYS A 71 -5.96 2.69 6.94
CA LYS A 71 -6.89 3.65 6.34
C LYS A 71 -6.43 4.00 4.94
N ASP A 72 -7.37 4.53 4.14
CA ASP A 72 -7.05 5.01 2.80
C ASP A 72 -5.96 6.09 2.85
N VAL A 73 -5.15 6.11 1.82
CA VAL A 73 -3.98 7.00 1.73
C VAL A 73 -4.17 7.90 0.51
N PRO A 74 -4.11 9.22 0.69
CA PRO A 74 -4.20 10.13 -0.45
C PRO A 74 -2.98 10.02 -1.35
N SER A 75 -3.16 10.35 -2.62
CA SER A 75 -2.07 10.37 -3.59
C SER A 75 -0.96 11.34 -3.16
N HIS A 76 0.25 11.10 -3.63
CA HIS A 76 1.39 12.00 -3.44
C HIS A 76 1.82 12.13 -1.98
N SER A 77 1.84 11.01 -1.26
CA SER A 77 2.16 10.99 0.17
C SER A 77 3.24 9.98 0.50
N ILE A 78 4.01 10.27 1.53
CA ILE A 78 4.86 9.28 2.22
C ILE A 78 4.19 8.97 3.55
N ILE A 79 3.98 7.68 3.82
CA ILE A 79 3.40 7.24 5.08
C ILE A 79 4.31 6.24 5.77
N GLY A 80 4.19 6.12 7.08
CA GLY A 80 4.95 5.15 7.84
C GLY A 80 4.42 4.99 9.25
N GLY A 81 4.90 3.98 9.93
CA GLY A 81 4.55 3.68 11.32
C GLY A 81 3.43 2.67 11.47
N ASN A 82 3.07 2.40 12.71
CA ASN A 82 2.00 1.47 13.07
C ASN A 82 1.14 2.09 14.18
N PRO A 83 -0.11 2.50 13.92
CA PRO A 83 -0.71 2.60 12.58
C PRO A 83 -0.03 3.68 11.74
N ALA A 84 -0.06 3.50 10.44
CA ALA A 84 0.65 4.40 9.53
C ALA A 84 0.06 5.81 9.57
N ARG A 85 0.94 6.79 9.47
CA ARG A 85 0.58 8.22 9.44
C ARG A 85 1.30 8.90 8.29
N ILE A 86 0.75 10.00 7.81
CA ILE A 86 1.37 10.80 6.76
C ILE A 86 2.61 11.46 7.33
N ILE A 87 3.76 11.18 6.72
CA ILE A 87 5.04 11.78 7.08
C ILE A 87 5.29 13.00 6.22
N ARG A 88 4.94 12.93 4.94
CA ARG A 88 5.18 13.98 3.98
C ARG A 88 4.12 13.95 2.89
N SER A 89 3.68 15.13 2.46
CA SER A 89 2.69 15.28 1.39
C SER A 89 3.31 15.99 0.19
N ASN A 90 2.56 16.02 -0.92
CA ASN A 90 2.94 16.72 -2.15
C ASN A 90 4.25 16.20 -2.76
N ILE A 91 4.51 14.91 -2.59
CA ILE A 91 5.65 14.28 -3.25
C ILE A 91 5.29 13.91 -4.68
N ARG A 92 6.31 13.63 -5.48
CA ARG A 92 6.17 13.06 -6.82
C ARG A 92 7.06 11.85 -6.91
N THR A 93 6.58 10.84 -7.61
CA THR A 93 7.37 9.65 -7.87
C THR A 93 7.42 9.38 -9.37
N LYS A 94 8.37 8.57 -9.75
CA LYS A 94 8.48 8.00 -11.09
C LYS A 94 8.38 6.49 -10.98
N ARG A 95 8.77 5.75 -12.02
CA ARG A 95 8.65 4.30 -12.04
C ARG A 95 9.10 3.67 -10.73
N PHE A 96 8.34 2.69 -10.25
CA PHE A 96 8.58 1.93 -9.02
C PHE A 96 8.62 2.79 -7.76
N GLY A 97 7.92 3.92 -7.78
CA GLY A 97 7.82 4.77 -6.61
C GLY A 97 9.10 5.47 -6.22
N GLN A 98 10.04 5.61 -7.14
CA GLN A 98 11.27 6.35 -6.88
C GLN A 98 10.96 7.83 -6.71
N LEU A 99 11.42 8.40 -5.60
CA LEU A 99 11.12 9.79 -5.28
C LEU A 99 11.81 10.74 -6.28
N VAL A 100 11.03 11.67 -6.80
CA VAL A 100 11.53 12.77 -7.63
C VAL A 100 11.87 13.93 -6.71
N GLN A 101 13.11 14.37 -6.80
CA GLN A 101 13.59 15.47 -5.94
C GLN A 101 13.74 16.77 -6.72
#